data_f5068f57ca6bf9b4bcb4a459e18952a1
#
_entry.id   f5068f57ca6bf9b4bcb4a459e18952a1
#
_cell.length_a   1.000
_cell.length_b   1.000
_cell.length_c   1.000
_cell.angle_alpha   90.00
_cell.angle_beta   90.00
_cell.angle_gamma   90.00
#
_symmetry.space_group_name_H-M   'P 1'
#
loop_
_entity.id
_entity.type
_entity.pdbx_description
1 polymer ?
#
loop_
_entity_poly.entity_id
_entity_poly.type
_entity_poly.pdbx_seq_one_letter_code
_entity_poly.pdbx_strand_id
1 'polypeptide(L)'
;MYLDILYKLKQIHLHEENKNEHKISKGNKHMIKRAVEAGVIFTIATGRMYASALPYAQELELDVPIITYNGALIKTAGGKELYASYLDEAVVKDLLDFAQECELYIHLYSDDQLY
;
A
#
# COMPACT_ATOMS: atom_id res chain seq x y z
N MET A 1 -17.29 -1.03 9.14
CA MET A 1 -17.58 -1.04 7.70
C MET A 1 -16.32 -0.91 6.82
N TYR A 2 -15.33 -0.10 7.21
CA TYR A 2 -14.06 0.02 6.47
C TYR A 2 -13.17 -1.23 6.52
N LEU A 3 -13.17 -1.96 7.62
CA LEU A 3 -12.32 -3.15 7.80
C LEU A 3 -12.73 -4.31 6.88
N ASP A 4 -14.02 -4.50 6.64
CA ASP A 4 -14.54 -5.58 5.78
C ASP A 4 -14.23 -5.35 4.29
N ILE A 5 -14.25 -4.10 3.85
CA ILE A 5 -13.90 -3.74 2.47
C ILE A 5 -12.40 -3.94 2.23
N LEU A 6 -11.55 -3.56 3.18
CA LEU A 6 -10.10 -3.77 3.12
C LEU A 6 -9.74 -5.26 3.12
N TYR A 7 -10.45 -6.09 3.89
CA TYR A 7 -10.25 -7.53 3.91
C TYR A 7 -10.65 -8.19 2.60
N LYS A 8 -11.76 -7.79 1.99
CA LYS A 8 -12.20 -8.28 0.67
C LYS A 8 -11.25 -7.86 -0.45
N LEU A 9 -10.71 -6.64 -0.40
CA LEU A 9 -9.71 -6.18 -1.35
C LEU A 9 -8.41 -6.99 -1.27
N LYS A 10 -7.94 -7.30 -0.07
CA LYS A 10 -6.77 -8.16 0.13
C LYS A 10 -7.00 -9.57 -0.44
N GLN A 11 -8.21 -10.12 -0.31
CA GLN A 11 -8.54 -11.44 -0.87
C GLN A 11 -8.64 -11.43 -2.41
N ILE A 12 -9.20 -10.38 -3.01
CA ILE A 12 -9.25 -10.25 -4.47
C ILE A 12 -7.84 -10.19 -5.04
N HIS A 13 -6.94 -9.47 -4.39
CA HIS A 13 -5.54 -9.36 -4.84
C HIS A 13 -4.77 -10.69 -4.69
N LEU A 14 -5.03 -11.47 -3.64
CA LEU A 14 -4.39 -12.77 -3.42
C LEU A 14 -4.89 -13.87 -4.38
N HIS A 15 -6.10 -13.76 -4.90
CA HIS A 15 -6.65 -14.74 -5.85
C HIS A 15 -6.18 -14.52 -7.30
N GLU A 16 -5.66 -13.36 -7.65
CA GLU A 16 -5.12 -13.07 -8.97
C GLU A 16 -3.61 -13.28 -9.09
N GLU A 17 -2.93 -13.80 -8.07
CA GLU A 17 -1.51 -14.17 -8.11
C GLU A 17 -1.20 -15.39 -9.00
N ASN A 18 -1.93 -15.56 -10.11
CA ASN A 18 -1.53 -16.49 -11.14
C ASN A 18 -0.80 -15.73 -12.26
N LYS A 19 0.52 -15.85 -12.23
CA LYS A 19 1.47 -15.60 -13.33
C LYS A 19 1.77 -14.14 -13.70
N ASN A 20 2.88 -13.65 -13.13
CA ASN A 20 3.83 -12.70 -13.76
C ASN A 20 3.38 -11.32 -14.23
N GLU A 21 2.16 -10.90 -14.03
CA GLU A 21 1.76 -9.53 -14.30
C GLU A 21 0.84 -9.05 -13.17
N HIS A 22 1.35 -8.18 -12.33
CA HIS A 22 0.58 -7.45 -11.30
C HIS A 22 -0.38 -6.44 -11.98
N LYS A 23 -1.37 -6.95 -12.70
CA LYS A 23 -2.37 -6.13 -13.41
C LYS A 23 -3.74 -6.30 -12.78
N ILE A 24 -4.47 -5.19 -12.68
CA ILE A 24 -5.89 -5.23 -12.30
C ILE A 24 -6.68 -5.79 -13.47
N SER A 25 -7.50 -6.84 -13.23
CA SER A 25 -8.31 -7.40 -14.29
C SER A 25 -9.33 -6.37 -14.81
N LYS A 26 -9.69 -6.48 -16.09
CA LYS A 26 -10.69 -5.58 -16.71
C LYS A 26 -12.04 -5.65 -15.99
N GLY A 27 -12.42 -6.83 -15.49
CA GLY A 27 -13.65 -7.04 -14.73
C GLY A 27 -13.63 -6.28 -13.40
N ASN A 28 -12.54 -6.42 -12.63
CA ASN A 28 -12.38 -5.72 -11.36
C ASN A 28 -12.35 -4.20 -11.56
N LYS A 29 -11.60 -3.71 -12.56
CA LYS A 29 -11.56 -2.28 -12.88
C LYS A 29 -12.96 -1.72 -13.20
N HIS A 30 -13.72 -2.46 -14.02
CA HIS A 30 -15.10 -2.06 -14.35
C HIS A 30 -16.01 -2.04 -13.12
N MET A 31 -15.93 -3.04 -12.25
CA MET A 31 -16.76 -3.10 -11.05
C MET A 31 -16.39 -2.04 -10.00
N ILE A 32 -15.09 -1.76 -9.84
CA ILE A 32 -14.61 -0.69 -8.97
C ILE A 32 -15.14 0.67 -9.47
N LYS A 33 -15.01 0.94 -10.77
CA LYS A 33 -15.53 2.17 -11.37
C LYS A 33 -17.02 2.34 -11.12
N ARG A 34 -17.83 1.30 -11.33
CA ARG A 34 -19.26 1.33 -11.04
C ARG A 34 -19.57 1.59 -9.56
N ALA A 35 -18.79 1.01 -8.65
CA ALA A 35 -18.93 1.25 -7.22
C ALA A 35 -18.66 2.72 -6.86
N VAL A 36 -17.58 3.28 -7.41
CA VAL A 36 -17.24 4.70 -7.21
C VAL A 36 -18.30 5.62 -7.80
N GLU A 37 -18.81 5.34 -9.01
CA GLU A 37 -19.92 6.09 -9.64
C GLU A 37 -21.21 6.00 -8.82
N ALA A 38 -21.43 4.92 -8.09
CA ALA A 38 -22.55 4.75 -7.16
C ALA A 38 -22.34 5.42 -5.79
N GLY A 39 -21.23 6.18 -5.61
CA GLY A 39 -20.93 6.91 -4.37
C GLY A 39 -20.18 6.10 -3.31
N VAL A 40 -19.69 4.90 -3.64
CA VAL A 40 -18.86 4.11 -2.72
C VAL A 40 -17.45 4.70 -2.69
N ILE A 41 -16.94 4.98 -1.49
CA ILE A 41 -15.53 5.35 -1.31
C ILE A 41 -14.69 4.08 -1.41
N PHE A 42 -13.85 4.03 -2.43
CA PHE A 42 -12.94 2.91 -2.67
C PHE A 42 -11.49 3.38 -2.54
N THR A 43 -10.68 2.69 -1.75
CA THR A 43 -9.26 3.02 -1.59
C THR A 43 -8.39 1.76 -1.63
N ILE A 44 -7.08 1.97 -1.71
CA ILE A 44 -6.07 0.93 -1.62
C ILE A 44 -5.45 0.96 -0.23
N ALA A 45 -5.39 -0.22 0.43
CA ALA A 45 -4.61 -0.42 1.63
C ALA A 45 -3.67 -1.61 1.43
N THR A 46 -2.38 -1.41 1.67
CA THR A 46 -1.36 -2.41 1.37
C THR A 46 -0.15 -2.28 2.30
N GLY A 47 0.60 -3.38 2.45
CA GLY A 47 1.92 -3.35 3.07
C GLY A 47 3.03 -2.83 2.14
N ARG A 48 2.73 -2.63 0.85
CA ARG A 48 3.70 -2.12 -0.11
C ARG A 48 4.05 -0.65 0.17
N MET A 49 5.23 -0.23 -0.34
CA MET A 49 5.63 1.18 -0.38
C MET A 49 4.70 1.99 -1.30
N TYR A 50 4.63 3.30 -1.07
CA TYR A 50 3.75 4.19 -1.81
C TYR A 50 4.05 4.20 -3.31
N ALA A 51 5.33 4.28 -3.71
CA ALA A 51 5.73 4.24 -5.12
C ALA A 51 5.24 2.96 -5.84
N SER A 52 5.16 1.83 -5.12
CA SER A 52 4.65 0.57 -5.68
C SER A 52 3.12 0.50 -5.74
N ALA A 53 2.42 1.24 -4.89
CA ALA A 53 0.95 1.27 -4.83
C ALA A 53 0.34 2.33 -5.76
N LEU A 54 1.04 3.43 -5.96
CA LEU A 54 0.56 4.59 -6.73
C LEU A 54 0.10 4.25 -8.16
N PRO A 55 0.81 3.42 -8.97
CA PRO A 55 0.35 3.07 -10.32
C PRO A 55 -1.04 2.45 -10.36
N TYR A 56 -1.39 1.64 -9.34
CA TYR A 56 -2.73 1.03 -9.25
C TYR A 56 -3.82 2.05 -8.93
N ALA A 57 -3.54 3.00 -8.04
CA ALA A 57 -4.47 4.08 -7.75
C ALA A 57 -4.70 4.96 -8.98
N GLN A 58 -3.65 5.25 -9.74
CA GLN A 58 -3.73 6.00 -10.99
C GLN A 58 -4.51 5.23 -12.06
N GLU A 59 -4.25 3.92 -12.21
CA GLU A 59 -4.97 3.06 -13.16
C GLU A 59 -6.48 2.97 -12.85
N LEU A 60 -6.83 3.03 -11.56
CA LEU A 60 -8.21 3.01 -11.09
C LEU A 60 -8.84 4.42 -11.03
N GLU A 61 -8.10 5.46 -11.41
CA GLU A 61 -8.56 6.87 -11.36
C GLU A 61 -9.06 7.28 -9.97
N LEU A 62 -8.41 6.77 -8.91
CA LEU A 62 -8.81 7.04 -7.54
C LEU A 62 -8.32 8.41 -7.07
N ASP A 63 -9.26 9.25 -6.62
CA ASP A 63 -8.98 10.54 -5.99
C ASP A 63 -9.21 10.46 -4.46
N VAL A 64 -8.61 9.47 -3.84
CA VAL A 64 -8.72 9.20 -2.41
C VAL A 64 -7.35 8.89 -1.81
N PRO A 65 -7.18 9.03 -0.49
CA PRO A 65 -5.94 8.66 0.16
C PRO A 65 -5.62 7.17 -0.02
N ILE A 66 -4.35 6.85 -0.24
CA ILE A 66 -3.81 5.50 -0.34
C ILE A 66 -3.11 5.17 0.98
N ILE A 67 -3.42 4.02 1.56
CA ILE A 67 -2.86 3.53 2.81
C ILE A 67 -1.75 2.53 2.48
N THR A 68 -0.52 2.86 2.85
CA THR A 68 0.69 2.09 2.52
C THR A 68 1.51 1.74 3.76
N TYR A 69 2.53 0.88 3.60
CA TYR A 69 3.37 0.42 4.72
C TYR A 69 2.55 -0.09 5.91
N ASN A 70 1.49 -0.88 5.65
CA ASN A 70 0.56 -1.40 6.66
C ASN A 70 -0.11 -0.31 7.53
N GLY A 71 -0.32 0.88 6.99
CA GLY A 71 -0.93 2.01 7.68
C GLY A 71 0.05 3.06 8.19
N ALA A 72 1.36 2.82 8.08
CA ALA A 72 2.36 3.79 8.55
C ALA A 72 2.44 5.05 7.68
N LEU A 73 1.96 5.01 6.44
CA LEU A 73 1.94 6.15 5.54
C LEU A 73 0.61 6.23 4.79
N ILE A 74 -0.01 7.41 4.83
CA ILE A 74 -1.23 7.73 4.08
C ILE A 74 -0.97 8.96 3.22
N LYS A 75 -1.02 8.79 1.90
CA LYS A 75 -0.87 9.86 0.91
C LYS A 75 -2.00 9.84 -0.12
N THR A 76 -2.34 11.00 -0.67
CA THR A 76 -3.20 11.08 -1.86
C THR A 76 -2.45 10.60 -3.10
N ALA A 77 -3.17 10.26 -4.18
CA ALA A 77 -2.54 9.95 -5.47
C ALA A 77 -1.70 11.12 -6.03
N GLY A 78 -1.99 12.35 -5.63
CA GLY A 78 -1.19 13.54 -5.94
C GLY A 78 0.05 13.75 -5.07
N GLY A 79 0.34 12.82 -4.14
CA GLY A 79 1.54 12.86 -3.30
C GLY A 79 1.42 13.67 -2.01
N LYS A 80 0.24 14.27 -1.72
CA LYS A 80 0.05 14.98 -0.45
C LYS A 80 0.01 13.98 0.70
N GLU A 81 0.93 14.13 1.65
CA GLU A 81 0.96 13.34 2.88
C GLU A 81 -0.15 13.80 3.84
N LEU A 82 -0.92 12.85 4.34
CA LEU A 82 -1.98 13.07 5.32
C LEU A 82 -1.64 12.50 6.68
N TYR A 83 -0.87 11.43 6.71
CA TYR A 83 -0.40 10.78 7.91
C TYR A 83 0.90 10.04 7.64
N ALA A 84 1.84 10.13 8.57
CA ALA A 84 3.05 9.31 8.59
C ALA A 84 3.41 8.96 10.04
N SER A 85 3.83 7.71 10.24
CA SER A 85 4.40 7.22 11.49
C SER A 85 5.78 6.65 11.20
N TYR A 86 6.79 7.35 11.66
CA TYR A 86 8.19 6.96 11.50
C TYR A 86 8.72 6.29 12.75
N LEU A 87 9.68 5.40 12.59
CA LEU A 87 10.45 4.87 13.70
C LEU A 87 11.41 5.96 14.22
N ASP A 88 11.59 5.96 15.53
CA ASP A 88 12.62 6.79 16.17
C ASP A 88 14.02 6.35 15.73
N GLU A 89 14.92 7.30 15.53
CA GLU A 89 16.30 7.03 15.07
C GLU A 89 17.05 6.08 16.01
N ALA A 90 16.84 6.21 17.33
CA ALA A 90 17.43 5.31 18.30
C ALA A 90 16.95 3.87 18.12
N VAL A 91 15.64 3.68 17.89
CA VAL A 91 15.04 2.36 17.61
C VAL A 91 15.59 1.78 16.30
N VAL A 92 15.74 2.59 15.25
CA VAL A 92 16.32 2.14 13.98
C VAL A 92 17.74 1.66 14.18
N LYS A 93 18.56 2.41 14.94
CA LYS A 93 19.94 2.03 15.25
C LYS A 93 19.99 0.69 16.00
N ASP A 94 19.19 0.54 17.06
CA ASP A 94 19.16 -0.69 17.85
C ASP A 94 18.74 -1.90 17.01
N LEU A 95 17.80 -1.72 16.08
CA LEU A 95 17.38 -2.77 15.14
C LEU A 95 18.48 -3.14 14.15
N LEU A 96 19.24 -2.17 13.64
CA LEU A 96 20.38 -2.42 12.75
C LEU A 96 21.50 -3.17 13.47
N ASP A 97 21.85 -2.74 14.68
CA ASP A 97 22.87 -3.39 15.49
C ASP A 97 22.47 -4.84 15.79
N PHE A 98 21.21 -5.08 16.20
CA PHE A 98 20.67 -6.42 16.43
C PHE A 98 20.68 -7.29 15.17
N ALA A 99 20.27 -6.74 14.02
CA ALA A 99 20.28 -7.48 12.76
C ALA A 99 21.69 -7.88 12.36
N GLN A 100 22.68 -7.01 12.57
CA GLN A 100 24.09 -7.27 12.31
C GLN A 100 24.64 -8.37 13.24
N GLU A 101 24.36 -8.29 14.55
CA GLU A 101 24.78 -9.29 15.53
C GLU A 101 24.20 -10.68 15.26
N CYS A 102 22.96 -10.72 14.76
CA CYS A 102 22.25 -11.97 14.46
C CYS A 102 22.42 -12.45 13.01
N GLU A 103 23.22 -11.76 12.20
CA GLU A 103 23.40 -12.04 10.75
C GLU A 103 22.05 -12.09 9.98
N LEU A 104 21.11 -11.19 10.34
CA LEU A 104 19.78 -11.12 9.73
C LEU A 104 19.77 -10.09 8.58
N TYR A 105 18.99 -10.42 7.54
CA TYR A 105 18.66 -9.45 6.51
C TYR A 105 17.55 -8.52 7.03
N ILE A 106 17.75 -7.21 6.91
CA ILE A 106 16.77 -6.19 7.26
C ILE A 106 16.56 -5.27 6.06
N HIS A 107 15.33 -4.87 5.85
CA HIS A 107 14.97 -3.88 4.84
C HIS A 107 14.50 -2.61 5.54
N LEU A 108 15.06 -1.48 5.15
CA LEU A 108 14.64 -0.17 5.60
C LEU A 108 13.99 0.59 4.44
N TYR A 109 12.98 1.36 4.78
CA TYR A 109 12.33 2.27 3.84
C TYR A 109 12.52 3.70 4.35
N SER A 110 13.09 4.55 3.52
CA SER A 110 13.20 5.99 3.76
C SER A 110 12.92 6.73 2.47
N ASP A 111 12.15 7.82 2.54
CA ASP A 111 11.79 8.66 1.40
C ASP A 111 11.25 7.86 0.20
N ASP A 112 10.43 6.83 0.49
CA ASP A 112 9.84 5.93 -0.49
C ASP A 112 10.88 5.14 -1.32
N GLN A 113 12.05 4.91 -0.75
CA GLN A 113 13.13 4.07 -1.27
C GLN A 113 13.41 2.91 -0.32
N LEU A 114 13.86 1.80 -0.89
CA LEU A 114 14.26 0.59 -0.17
C LEU A 114 15.80 0.57 -0.04
N TYR A 115 16.29 0.32 1.17
CA TYR A 115 17.69 0.17 1.52
C TYR A 115 17.97 -1.21 2.12
#